data_7ba8b8b6f9680f42502bb11cd696f64e
#
_entry.id   7ba8b8b6f9680f42502bb11cd696f64e
#
_cell.length_a   1.000
_cell.length_b   1.000
_cell.length_c   1.000
_cell.angle_alpha   90.00
_cell.angle_beta   90.00
_cell.angle_gamma   90.00
#
_symmetry.space_group_name_H-M   'P 1'
#
loop_
_entity.id
_entity.type
_entity.pdbx_description
1 polymer ?
#
loop_
_entity_poly.entity_id
_entity_poly.type
_entity_poly.pdbx_seq_one_letter_code
_entity_poly.pdbx_strand_id
1 'polypeptide(L)'
;MLLVGALGSLECHSSKPLQAKKAKEDLPDTRALVGVVWGPGERYLFELRSEVALDVGTGQESLSYEMMARAEISVVERRSDRTTLYLRMPDAAIRSRLRSGKSNFDELGRELREGDCMLVLAGGRLVEFGFRKGASNAAVTSYRQIAASLQVSTSPMGKEEYSEEYDTTGQYLAAYTFDRSSSSYSKKKVRYESLLGHPLGPNGAPLRIVPEVLRSEGRIQLSADGRLDSLELKDDVVLKGAQVPLRSSTRIELKRTSIEQARPSAELRSLVEGFTVVAASEPDAAKRGVEALDRARTGGASFREIAARVEADQKMRPAKAGVQAGKSKVGKPRRAEQVETAADPRLFDALAASLRSEEGAVAEAVAMVKSKPAMSTILIDALGAASCSECQAALIAMVDSDDRDVGRRALYALVRTPRPGDRAVATMKAILEKKPYDANALLALGSYSRRFRDDGKREQAAELGEILVRRLASAAGSIHVLTALRAVENSGYAGAVGTVSRFIDDGNDAVRTAAIMALGPIRDPAVDEILAARLRPDSLTATKLSVIEAARVREPSSRLISAIARSYEASSANVRQRAVDLLAQWLPRQPSQRVLLEKISRSDPEERIRARAKGAL
;
A
#
# COMPACT_ATOMS: atom_id res chain seq x y z
N MET A 1 9.28 14.96 -3.08
CA MET A 1 8.47 15.60 -2.03
C MET A 1 6.96 15.40 -2.19
N LEU A 2 6.39 15.49 -3.38
CA LEU A 2 4.94 15.27 -3.60
C LEU A 2 4.44 13.84 -3.31
N LEU A 3 5.31 12.84 -3.27
CA LEU A 3 4.91 11.45 -3.09
C LEU A 3 4.98 10.96 -1.64
N VAL A 4 5.85 11.52 -0.82
CA VAL A 4 5.94 11.16 0.60
C VAL A 4 4.74 11.72 1.38
N GLY A 5 4.13 12.82 0.90
CA GLY A 5 2.91 13.39 1.47
C GLY A 5 1.61 12.65 1.11
N ALA A 6 1.64 11.75 0.11
CA ALA A 6 0.44 11.02 -0.34
C ALA A 6 0.25 9.66 0.37
N LEU A 7 1.21 9.26 1.20
CA LEU A 7 1.21 8.00 1.94
C LEU A 7 0.72 8.25 3.38
N GLY A 8 -0.53 8.38 3.61
CA GLY A 8 -0.97 8.66 4.95
C GLY A 8 -2.35 8.30 5.37
N SER A 9 -2.36 7.83 6.52
CA SER A 9 -3.21 7.79 7.71
C SER A 9 -4.11 6.59 7.91
N LEU A 10 -3.86 5.92 9.03
CA LEU A 10 -4.81 5.07 9.76
C LEU A 10 -4.68 5.35 11.25
N GLU A 11 -5.80 5.61 11.89
CA GLU A 11 -5.87 5.66 13.35
C GLU A 11 -5.66 4.24 13.90
N CYS A 12 -4.60 4.04 14.68
CA CYS A 12 -4.44 2.86 15.50
C CYS A 12 -5.18 3.06 16.81
N HIS A 13 -6.27 2.35 16.99
CA HIS A 13 -6.75 2.04 18.33
C HIS A 13 -5.76 1.08 18.97
N SER A 14 -5.30 1.44 20.19
CA SER A 14 -4.37 0.65 20.98
C SER A 14 -4.90 -0.76 21.21
N SER A 15 -4.36 -1.75 20.51
CA SER A 15 -4.52 -3.15 20.85
C SER A 15 -3.38 -3.56 21.79
N LYS A 16 -3.76 -4.10 22.96
CA LYS A 16 -2.83 -4.70 23.92
C LYS A 16 -1.94 -5.74 23.22
N PRO A 17 -0.66 -5.84 23.58
CA PRO A 17 0.25 -6.81 22.97
C PRO A 17 -0.23 -8.23 23.30
N LEU A 18 -0.48 -9.02 22.26
CA LEU A 18 -0.68 -10.46 22.35
C LEU A 18 0.61 -11.11 22.87
N GLN A 19 0.49 -11.76 24.02
CA GLN A 19 1.56 -12.63 24.54
C GLN A 19 1.80 -13.78 23.55
N ALA A 20 2.94 -13.76 22.88
CA ALA A 20 3.42 -14.88 22.10
C ALA A 20 3.71 -16.07 23.03
N LYS A 21 3.01 -17.20 22.83
CA LYS A 21 3.35 -18.49 23.45
C LYS A 21 4.77 -18.87 23.05
N LYS A 22 5.66 -18.96 24.03
CA LYS A 22 7.01 -19.47 23.92
C LYS A 22 6.99 -20.92 23.44
N ALA A 23 7.39 -21.15 22.19
CA ALA A 23 8.01 -22.41 21.83
C ALA A 23 9.46 -22.35 22.33
N LYS A 24 9.80 -23.19 23.31
CA LYS A 24 11.18 -23.43 23.73
C LYS A 24 11.82 -24.29 22.61
N GLU A 25 12.60 -23.67 21.76
CA GLU A 25 13.69 -24.34 21.07
C GLU A 25 15.00 -23.81 21.65
N ASP A 26 15.88 -24.73 22.01
CA ASP A 26 17.20 -24.46 22.56
C ASP A 26 18.01 -23.62 21.56
N LEU A 27 18.10 -22.33 21.82
CA LEU A 27 18.99 -21.42 21.09
C LEU A 27 20.39 -21.55 21.66
N PRO A 28 21.42 -21.79 20.82
CA PRO A 28 22.80 -21.82 21.29
C PRO A 28 23.22 -20.42 21.72
N ASP A 29 23.88 -20.43 22.89
CA ASP A 29 24.73 -19.43 23.51
C ASP A 29 24.72 -18.00 22.91
N THR A 30 24.05 -17.11 23.59
CA THR A 30 23.94 -15.67 23.27
C THR A 30 25.29 -14.97 23.44
N ARG A 31 26.18 -15.09 22.46
CA ARG A 31 27.30 -14.15 22.29
C ARG A 31 26.73 -12.85 21.73
N ALA A 32 27.00 -11.76 22.48
CA ALA A 32 26.46 -10.43 22.24
C ALA A 32 26.51 -10.00 20.77
N LEU A 33 25.35 -9.60 20.24
CA LEU A 33 25.23 -8.86 18.99
C LEU A 33 26.13 -7.62 19.08
N VAL A 34 27.14 -7.53 18.23
CA VAL A 34 28.03 -6.36 18.17
C VAL A 34 27.44 -5.38 17.16
N GLY A 35 26.44 -4.61 17.59
CA GLY A 35 26.03 -3.41 16.87
C GLY A 35 27.08 -2.30 17.00
N VAL A 36 26.82 -1.16 16.35
CA VAL A 36 27.63 0.05 16.52
C VAL A 36 27.72 0.42 18.00
N VAL A 37 28.94 0.60 18.49
CA VAL A 37 29.18 1.07 19.86
C VAL A 37 29.03 2.58 19.92
N TRP A 38 27.99 3.04 20.62
CA TRP A 38 27.76 4.44 20.94
C TRP A 38 28.23 4.70 22.38
N GLY A 39 29.31 5.47 22.55
CA GLY A 39 29.90 5.73 23.89
C GLY A 39 29.03 6.72 24.68
N PRO A 40 28.71 6.41 25.97
CA PRO A 40 27.96 7.35 26.81
C PRO A 40 28.70 8.67 26.97
N GLY A 41 27.99 9.80 26.83
CA GLY A 41 28.56 11.14 26.91
C GLY A 41 29.39 11.56 25.69
N GLU A 42 29.35 10.80 24.61
CA GLU A 42 30.05 11.13 23.38
C GLU A 42 29.11 11.84 22.38
N ARG A 43 29.69 12.72 21.58
CA ARG A 43 29.10 13.37 20.42
C ARG A 43 29.91 13.01 19.19
N TYR A 44 29.28 12.42 18.22
CA TYR A 44 29.89 12.01 16.94
C TYR A 44 29.58 13.06 15.89
N LEU A 45 30.58 13.53 15.19
CA LEU A 45 30.45 14.44 14.07
C LEU A 45 30.71 13.68 12.78
N PHE A 46 29.78 13.79 11.83
CA PHE A 46 29.87 13.16 10.53
C PHE A 46 29.69 14.22 9.41
N GLU A 47 30.48 14.12 8.37
CA GLU A 47 30.10 14.65 7.06
C GLU A 47 28.99 13.79 6.49
N LEU A 48 27.87 14.40 6.16
CA LEU A 48 26.69 13.77 5.56
C LEU A 48 26.51 14.26 4.14
N ARG A 49 26.35 13.31 3.22
CA ARG A 49 25.83 13.57 1.88
C ARG A 49 24.65 12.63 1.62
N SER A 50 23.51 13.18 1.22
CA SER A 50 22.33 12.42 0.86
C SER A 50 21.82 12.88 -0.52
N GLU A 51 21.66 11.94 -1.43
CA GLU A 51 21.08 12.17 -2.76
C GLU A 51 19.77 11.40 -2.84
N VAL A 52 18.71 12.08 -3.30
CA VAL A 52 17.40 11.47 -3.55
C VAL A 52 16.94 11.85 -4.94
N ALA A 53 16.55 10.86 -5.72
CA ALA A 53 15.93 11.06 -7.03
C ALA A 53 14.61 10.28 -7.09
N LEU A 54 13.57 10.94 -7.61
CA LEU A 54 12.27 10.33 -7.89
C LEU A 54 11.99 10.45 -9.38
N ASP A 55 11.75 9.33 -10.05
CA ASP A 55 11.34 9.25 -11.45
C ASP A 55 9.90 8.76 -11.54
N VAL A 56 9.04 9.55 -12.14
CA VAL A 56 7.61 9.29 -12.31
C VAL A 56 7.32 8.44 -13.56
N GLY A 57 8.34 8.12 -14.38
CA GLY A 57 8.23 7.21 -15.53
C GLY A 57 7.34 7.69 -16.69
N THR A 58 6.89 8.95 -16.66
CA THR A 58 6.00 9.54 -17.69
C THR A 58 6.71 10.54 -18.61
N GLY A 59 8.00 10.70 -18.48
CA GLY A 59 8.75 11.81 -19.13
C GLY A 59 8.50 13.17 -18.46
N GLN A 60 7.77 13.22 -17.37
CA GLN A 60 7.65 14.40 -16.51
C GLN A 60 8.89 14.53 -15.64
N GLU A 61 9.21 15.78 -15.27
CA GLU A 61 10.40 16.13 -14.50
C GLU A 61 10.55 15.27 -13.26
N SER A 62 11.68 14.56 -13.16
CA SER A 62 12.05 13.82 -11.97
C SER A 62 12.44 14.79 -10.87
N LEU A 63 11.97 14.58 -9.65
CA LEU A 63 12.46 15.31 -8.49
C LEU A 63 13.84 14.77 -8.13
N SER A 64 14.85 15.63 -8.10
CA SER A 64 16.19 15.25 -7.65
C SER A 64 16.80 16.34 -6.80
N TYR A 65 17.31 15.96 -5.63
CA TYR A 65 18.03 16.88 -4.75
C TYR A 65 19.22 16.19 -4.09
N GLU A 66 20.20 17.01 -3.75
CA GLU A 66 21.35 16.64 -2.95
C GLU A 66 21.33 17.46 -1.66
N MET A 67 21.51 16.81 -0.53
CA MET A 67 21.68 17.42 0.78
C MET A 67 23.12 17.17 1.25
N MET A 68 23.78 18.22 1.70
CA MET A 68 25.06 18.17 2.41
C MET A 68 24.88 18.76 3.79
N ALA A 69 25.40 18.11 4.82
CA ALA A 69 25.30 18.58 6.19
C ALA A 69 26.43 18.01 7.04
N ARG A 70 26.70 18.65 8.16
CA ARG A 70 27.36 18.05 9.28
C ARG A 70 26.28 17.42 10.19
N ALA A 71 26.27 16.11 10.29
CA ALA A 71 25.38 15.41 11.21
C ALA A 71 26.06 15.31 12.59
N GLU A 72 25.43 15.87 13.61
CA GLU A 72 25.87 15.81 15.00
C GLU A 72 25.00 14.81 15.75
N ILE A 73 25.59 13.69 16.21
CA ILE A 73 24.89 12.62 16.90
C ILE A 73 25.41 12.54 18.34
N SER A 74 24.59 12.89 19.32
CA SER A 74 24.92 12.81 20.74
C SER A 74 24.23 11.64 21.41
N VAL A 75 24.92 10.91 22.27
CA VAL A 75 24.36 9.83 23.06
C VAL A 75 23.66 10.41 24.28
N VAL A 76 22.32 10.35 24.30
CA VAL A 76 21.50 10.83 25.41
C VAL A 76 21.54 9.83 26.56
N GLU A 77 21.30 8.55 26.24
CA GLU A 77 21.28 7.47 27.22
C GLU A 77 21.64 6.14 26.52
N ARG A 78 22.35 5.28 27.24
CA ARG A 78 22.60 3.89 26.84
C ARG A 78 22.21 2.95 27.99
N ARG A 79 21.29 2.04 27.70
CA ARG A 79 20.94 0.89 28.55
C ARG A 79 21.46 -0.39 27.88
N SER A 80 21.33 -1.52 28.53
CA SER A 80 21.89 -2.80 28.04
C SER A 80 21.56 -3.12 26.58
N ASP A 81 20.33 -2.90 26.16
CA ASP A 81 19.78 -3.26 24.85
C ASP A 81 19.32 -2.06 24.02
N ARG A 82 19.23 -0.86 24.64
CA ARG A 82 18.71 0.36 24.03
C ARG A 82 19.70 1.51 24.10
N THR A 83 19.78 2.26 23.00
CA THR A 83 20.56 3.49 22.93
C THR A 83 19.67 4.60 22.39
N THR A 84 19.54 5.68 23.15
CA THR A 84 18.85 6.90 22.73
C THR A 84 19.86 7.90 22.19
N LEU A 85 19.68 8.32 20.95
CA LEU A 85 20.53 9.27 20.26
C LEU A 85 19.75 10.53 19.94
N TYR A 86 20.43 11.68 19.98
CA TYR A 86 19.95 12.98 19.57
C TYR A 86 20.72 13.42 18.33
N LEU A 87 20.01 13.72 17.24
CA LEU A 87 20.57 14.09 15.94
C LEU A 87 20.14 15.48 15.53
N ARG A 88 21.11 16.29 15.07
CA ARG A 88 20.90 17.59 14.44
C ARG A 88 21.81 17.81 13.24
N MET A 89 21.44 18.72 12.35
CA MET A 89 22.17 19.06 11.14
C MET A 89 22.27 20.60 10.98
N PRO A 90 23.12 21.27 11.78
CA PRO A 90 23.09 22.74 11.93
C PRO A 90 23.50 23.53 10.68
N ASP A 91 24.13 22.90 9.71
CA ASP A 91 24.61 23.51 8.47
C ASP A 91 24.00 22.87 7.21
N ALA A 92 22.86 22.18 7.36
CA ALA A 92 22.22 21.50 6.25
C ALA A 92 21.96 22.44 5.04
N ALA A 93 22.45 22.03 3.89
CA ALA A 93 22.28 22.72 2.62
C ALA A 93 21.68 21.75 1.59
N ILE A 94 20.63 22.18 0.91
CA ILE A 94 19.95 21.36 -0.10
C ILE A 94 20.10 22.04 -1.46
N ARG A 95 20.51 21.24 -2.45
CA ARG A 95 20.63 21.68 -3.84
C ARG A 95 19.68 20.86 -4.71
N SER A 96 18.79 21.54 -5.45
CA SER A 96 18.00 20.90 -6.48
C SER A 96 18.87 20.64 -7.72
N ARG A 97 18.71 19.48 -8.33
CA ARG A 97 19.29 19.17 -9.64
C ARG A 97 18.33 19.44 -10.80
N LEU A 98 17.10 19.90 -10.52
CA LEU A 98 16.13 20.23 -11.55
C LEU A 98 16.43 21.59 -12.17
N ARG A 99 16.35 21.67 -13.52
CA ARG A 99 16.58 22.90 -14.30
C ARG A 99 15.39 23.87 -14.29
N SER A 100 14.20 23.45 -13.89
CA SER A 100 12.99 24.26 -13.88
C SER A 100 12.18 24.04 -12.60
N GLY A 101 11.90 25.10 -11.88
CA GLY A 101 10.94 25.12 -10.78
C GLY A 101 11.49 25.79 -9.52
N LYS A 102 10.75 26.75 -8.99
CA LYS A 102 10.94 27.27 -7.62
C LYS A 102 10.55 26.14 -6.66
N SER A 103 11.53 25.35 -6.22
CA SER A 103 11.30 24.37 -5.17
C SER A 103 11.57 25.02 -3.81
N ASN A 104 10.76 24.70 -2.81
CA ASN A 104 10.92 25.17 -1.43
C ASN A 104 12.11 24.51 -0.70
N PHE A 105 13.21 24.26 -1.42
CA PHE A 105 14.40 23.61 -0.83
C PHE A 105 15.13 24.51 0.16
N ASP A 106 15.07 25.84 -0.02
CA ASP A 106 15.65 26.79 0.93
C ASP A 106 14.91 26.75 2.28
N GLU A 107 13.58 26.61 2.23
CA GLU A 107 12.75 26.45 3.43
C GLU A 107 13.05 25.13 4.14
N LEU A 108 13.09 24.02 3.40
CA LEU A 108 13.47 22.72 3.96
C LEU A 108 14.89 22.75 4.53
N GLY A 109 15.85 23.38 3.85
CA GLY A 109 17.21 23.56 4.36
C GLY A 109 17.23 24.35 5.69
N ARG A 110 16.43 25.40 5.80
CA ARG A 110 16.28 26.14 7.06
C ARG A 110 15.67 25.28 8.16
N GLU A 111 14.57 24.58 7.89
CA GLU A 111 13.94 23.69 8.86
C GLU A 111 14.87 22.58 9.35
N LEU A 112 15.71 22.03 8.49
CA LEU A 112 16.71 21.03 8.88
C LEU A 112 17.84 21.63 9.74
N ARG A 113 18.24 22.89 9.49
CA ARG A 113 19.25 23.56 10.34
C ARG A 113 18.73 23.90 11.72
N GLU A 114 17.46 24.32 11.81
CA GLU A 114 16.80 24.73 13.06
C GLU A 114 16.18 23.52 13.80
N GLY A 115 15.96 22.43 13.10
CA GLY A 115 15.35 21.22 13.61
C GLY A 115 16.33 20.23 14.23
N ASP A 116 15.76 19.23 14.85
CA ASP A 116 16.46 18.11 15.46
C ASP A 116 15.52 16.91 15.59
N CYS A 117 16.09 15.73 15.85
CA CYS A 117 15.31 14.54 16.13
C CYS A 117 15.97 13.65 17.18
N MET A 118 15.18 12.74 17.72
CA MET A 118 15.61 11.67 18.60
C MET A 118 15.38 10.32 17.92
N LEU A 119 16.28 9.38 18.12
CA LEU A 119 16.12 8.00 17.69
C LEU A 119 16.49 7.05 18.83
N VAL A 120 15.72 5.98 18.96
CA VAL A 120 15.98 4.90 19.90
C VAL A 120 16.32 3.66 19.11
N LEU A 121 17.54 3.15 19.33
CA LEU A 121 18.02 1.91 18.74
C LEU A 121 17.94 0.79 19.77
N ALA A 122 17.35 -0.37 19.41
CA ALA A 122 17.37 -1.59 20.20
C ALA A 122 18.04 -2.71 19.39
N GLY A 123 19.15 -3.28 19.91
CA GLY A 123 19.94 -4.25 19.14
C GLY A 123 20.39 -3.70 17.77
N GLY A 124 20.68 -2.40 17.67
CA GLY A 124 21.07 -1.73 16.43
C GLY A 124 19.92 -1.39 15.48
N ARG A 125 18.67 -1.74 15.80
CA ARG A 125 17.46 -1.45 14.99
C ARG A 125 16.75 -0.22 15.52
N LEU A 126 16.25 0.62 14.63
CA LEU A 126 15.40 1.75 14.99
C LEU A 126 14.04 1.23 15.50
N VAL A 127 13.71 1.53 16.74
CA VAL A 127 12.44 1.12 17.38
C VAL A 127 11.52 2.31 17.65
N GLU A 128 12.09 3.50 17.93
CA GLU A 128 11.34 4.72 18.17
C GLU A 128 12.03 5.90 17.48
N PHE A 129 11.24 6.86 17.01
CA PHE A 129 11.68 8.09 16.39
C PHE A 129 10.92 9.26 16.99
N GLY A 130 11.62 10.31 17.39
CA GLY A 130 11.04 11.50 18.01
C GLY A 130 11.39 12.77 17.23
N PHE A 131 10.46 13.71 17.16
CA PHE A 131 10.64 15.00 16.50
C PHE A 131 9.87 16.12 17.21
N ARG A 132 10.25 17.36 16.97
CA ARG A 132 9.57 18.51 17.58
C ARG A 132 8.15 18.69 17.02
N LYS A 133 7.23 19.03 17.92
CA LYS A 133 5.87 19.41 17.52
C LYS A 133 5.94 20.61 16.58
N GLY A 134 5.29 20.49 15.41
CA GLY A 134 5.28 21.55 14.39
C GLY A 134 6.32 21.41 13.28
N ALA A 135 7.27 20.46 13.36
CA ALA A 135 8.17 20.15 12.26
C ALA A 135 7.39 19.75 10.99
N SER A 136 7.83 20.21 9.83
CA SER A 136 7.19 19.85 8.56
C SER A 136 7.39 18.37 8.23
N ASN A 137 6.48 17.80 7.46
CA ASN A 137 6.62 16.40 7.00
C ASN A 137 7.91 16.17 6.20
N ALA A 138 8.37 17.18 5.47
CA ALA A 138 9.58 17.09 4.69
C ALA A 138 10.82 16.98 5.60
N ALA A 139 10.89 17.81 6.65
CA ALA A 139 11.97 17.77 7.63
C ALA A 139 11.95 16.44 8.41
N VAL A 140 10.76 16.01 8.91
CA VAL A 140 10.59 14.74 9.62
C VAL A 140 11.03 13.56 8.75
N THR A 141 10.62 13.52 7.48
CA THR A 141 11.01 12.46 6.54
C THR A 141 12.51 12.45 6.29
N SER A 142 13.14 13.63 6.11
CA SER A 142 14.59 13.73 5.89
C SER A 142 15.37 13.23 7.12
N TYR A 143 14.99 13.64 8.32
CA TYR A 143 15.59 13.14 9.55
C TYR A 143 15.38 11.63 9.73
N ARG A 144 14.17 11.13 9.46
CA ARG A 144 13.85 9.70 9.56
C ARG A 144 14.67 8.88 8.56
N GLN A 145 14.92 9.38 7.37
CA GLN A 145 15.76 8.72 6.38
C GLN A 145 17.21 8.57 6.88
N ILE A 146 17.77 9.61 7.48
CA ILE A 146 19.10 9.54 8.09
C ILE A 146 19.11 8.61 9.30
N ALA A 147 18.11 8.72 10.20
CA ALA A 147 17.96 7.82 11.33
C ALA A 147 17.87 6.34 10.92
N ALA A 148 17.11 6.06 9.85
CA ALA A 148 16.99 4.71 9.28
C ALA A 148 18.31 4.18 8.73
N SER A 149 19.19 5.04 8.23
CA SER A 149 20.52 4.63 7.74
C SER A 149 21.45 4.18 8.86
N LEU A 150 21.26 4.69 10.07
CA LEU A 150 22.08 4.35 11.25
C LEU A 150 21.73 2.98 11.86
N GLN A 151 20.74 2.27 11.33
CA GLN A 151 20.44 0.91 11.75
C GLN A 151 21.54 -0.04 11.30
N VAL A 152 22.20 -0.66 12.26
CA VAL A 152 23.25 -1.67 12.05
C VAL A 152 23.01 -2.80 13.02
N SER A 153 22.31 -3.82 12.58
CA SER A 153 22.03 -5.04 13.35
C SER A 153 22.98 -6.14 12.87
N THR A 154 23.99 -6.44 13.66
CA THR A 154 25.07 -7.35 13.23
C THR A 154 25.36 -8.42 14.28
N SER A 155 25.71 -9.61 13.81
CA SER A 155 26.33 -10.66 14.60
C SER A 155 27.81 -10.80 14.26
N PRO A 156 28.65 -11.28 15.20
CA PRO A 156 30.11 -11.32 15.03
C PRO A 156 30.63 -12.48 14.16
N MET A 157 29.81 -13.31 13.55
CA MET A 157 30.24 -14.65 13.12
C MET A 157 30.27 -14.95 11.61
N GLY A 158 30.39 -13.96 10.73
CA GLY A 158 30.76 -14.22 9.31
C GLY A 158 29.78 -15.04 8.49
N LYS A 159 28.55 -15.20 8.94
CA LYS A 159 27.41 -15.75 8.18
C LYS A 159 26.51 -14.60 7.74
N GLU A 160 25.84 -14.77 6.61
CA GLU A 160 24.79 -13.84 6.19
C GLU A 160 23.67 -13.85 7.23
N GLU A 161 23.36 -12.68 7.78
CA GLU A 161 22.34 -12.50 8.79
C GLU A 161 21.26 -11.58 8.31
N TYR A 162 20.04 -11.84 8.76
CA TYR A 162 18.85 -11.10 8.36
C TYR A 162 18.29 -10.32 9.55
N SER A 163 17.93 -9.06 9.30
CA SER A 163 17.30 -8.16 10.27
C SER A 163 16.08 -7.50 9.67
N GLU A 164 14.99 -7.45 10.43
CA GLU A 164 13.83 -6.64 10.08
C GLU A 164 14.06 -5.20 10.51
N GLU A 165 13.98 -4.27 9.58
CA GLU A 165 14.27 -2.86 9.77
C GLU A 165 13.20 -1.97 9.15
N TYR A 166 13.22 -0.69 9.50
CA TYR A 166 12.28 0.30 9.01
C TYR A 166 13.00 1.46 8.33
N ASP A 167 12.46 1.91 7.20
CA ASP A 167 12.83 3.18 6.58
C ASP A 167 11.60 4.05 6.29
N THR A 168 11.75 5.09 5.48
CA THR A 168 10.66 5.97 5.07
C THR A 168 9.65 5.33 4.13
N THR A 169 9.97 4.17 3.55
CA THR A 169 9.09 3.42 2.65
C THR A 169 8.30 2.36 3.40
N GLY A 170 8.94 1.64 4.33
CA GLY A 170 8.28 0.56 5.06
C GLY A 170 9.20 -0.29 5.90
N GLN A 171 8.65 -1.42 6.35
CA GLN A 171 9.42 -2.50 6.96
C GLN A 171 10.06 -3.33 5.85
N TYR A 172 11.34 -3.58 5.98
CA TYR A 172 12.10 -4.39 5.04
C TYR A 172 13.01 -5.40 5.74
N LEU A 173 13.33 -6.48 5.04
CA LEU A 173 14.34 -7.44 5.44
C LEU A 173 15.70 -6.98 4.92
N ALA A 174 16.64 -6.75 5.82
CA ALA A 174 18.04 -6.45 5.52
C ALA A 174 18.91 -7.71 5.67
N ALA A 175 19.84 -7.91 4.75
CA ALA A 175 20.89 -8.92 4.87
C ALA A 175 22.24 -8.25 5.16
N TYR A 176 22.99 -8.83 6.11
CA TYR A 176 24.31 -8.36 6.51
C TYR A 176 25.36 -9.45 6.29
N THR A 177 26.53 -9.05 5.82
CA THR A 177 27.71 -9.93 5.72
C THR A 177 28.93 -9.18 6.25
N PHE A 178 29.68 -9.81 7.14
CA PHE A 178 30.90 -9.22 7.70
C PHE A 178 32.14 -9.67 6.93
N ASP A 179 32.94 -8.72 6.46
CA ASP A 179 34.26 -8.96 5.88
C ASP A 179 35.35 -8.69 6.92
N ARG A 180 35.98 -9.75 7.39
CA ARG A 180 37.06 -9.67 8.40
C ARG A 180 38.29 -8.95 7.87
N SER A 181 38.61 -9.03 6.60
CA SER A 181 39.80 -8.45 6.00
C SER A 181 39.77 -6.93 6.02
N SER A 182 38.61 -6.36 5.83
CA SER A 182 38.37 -4.91 5.79
C SER A 182 37.70 -4.36 7.05
N SER A 183 37.35 -5.20 8.04
CA SER A 183 36.57 -4.82 9.24
C SER A 183 35.29 -4.08 8.86
N SER A 184 34.62 -4.49 7.79
CA SER A 184 33.45 -3.83 7.26
C SER A 184 32.26 -4.78 7.13
N TYR A 185 31.06 -4.22 7.25
CA TYR A 185 29.83 -4.92 6.93
C TYR A 185 29.31 -4.50 5.56
N SER A 186 28.86 -5.46 4.77
CA SER A 186 27.96 -5.19 3.68
C SER A 186 26.52 -5.29 4.18
N LYS A 187 25.65 -4.38 3.72
CA LYS A 187 24.21 -4.34 4.01
C LYS A 187 23.44 -4.30 2.72
N LYS A 188 22.37 -5.11 2.60
CA LYS A 188 21.47 -5.11 1.46
C LYS A 188 20.03 -5.16 1.91
N LYS A 189 19.15 -4.36 1.33
CA LYS A 189 17.70 -4.59 1.43
C LYS A 189 17.35 -5.76 0.52
N VAL A 190 16.75 -6.80 1.07
CA VAL A 190 16.35 -7.99 0.31
C VAL A 190 14.97 -7.79 -0.30
N ARG A 191 14.00 -7.37 0.51
CA ARG A 191 12.63 -7.09 0.12
C ARG A 191 11.92 -6.26 1.18
N TYR A 192 10.83 -5.61 0.78
CA TYR A 192 9.91 -5.00 1.72
C TYR A 192 8.87 -6.01 2.18
N GLU A 193 8.58 -6.02 3.49
CA GLU A 193 7.54 -6.84 4.11
C GLU A 193 6.21 -6.07 4.20
N SER A 194 6.27 -4.78 4.48
CA SER A 194 5.11 -3.90 4.54
C SER A 194 5.49 -2.47 4.18
N LEU A 195 4.48 -1.68 3.76
CA LEU A 195 4.64 -0.22 3.61
C LEU A 195 4.42 0.48 4.93
N LEU A 196 5.10 1.61 5.15
CA LEU A 196 4.74 2.60 6.14
C LEU A 196 3.54 3.40 5.62
N GLY A 197 2.35 2.99 6.05
CA GLY A 197 1.09 3.57 5.59
C GLY A 197 0.54 2.93 4.31
N HIS A 198 -0.71 3.24 4.01
CA HIS A 198 -1.39 2.78 2.82
C HIS A 198 -1.59 3.96 1.87
N PRO A 199 -0.84 4.04 0.76
CA PRO A 199 -1.05 5.09 -0.22
C PRO A 199 -2.48 4.99 -0.74
N LEU A 200 -3.17 6.13 -0.73
CA LEU A 200 -4.51 6.22 -1.29
C LEU A 200 -4.43 6.71 -2.74
N GLY A 201 -5.16 6.04 -3.62
CA GLY A 201 -5.38 6.50 -4.97
C GLY A 201 -6.23 7.77 -5.02
N PRO A 202 -6.40 8.35 -6.21
CA PRO A 202 -7.22 9.56 -6.41
C PRO A 202 -8.63 9.44 -5.85
N ASN A 203 -9.16 8.23 -5.75
CA ASN A 203 -10.51 7.92 -5.25
C ASN A 203 -10.53 7.55 -3.76
N GLY A 204 -9.45 7.81 -3.01
CA GLY A 204 -9.35 7.40 -1.60
C GLY A 204 -9.25 5.88 -1.38
N ALA A 205 -9.23 5.08 -2.44
CA ALA A 205 -9.02 3.64 -2.33
C ALA A 205 -7.55 3.34 -2.05
N PRO A 206 -7.24 2.35 -1.19
CA PRO A 206 -5.86 1.94 -0.99
C PRO A 206 -5.22 1.52 -2.30
N LEU A 207 -4.15 2.16 -2.69
CA LEU A 207 -3.33 1.70 -3.81
C LEU A 207 -2.59 0.45 -3.35
N ARG A 208 -2.67 -0.62 -4.14
CA ARG A 208 -1.80 -1.78 -3.96
C ARG A 208 -0.41 -1.45 -4.49
N ILE A 209 0.33 -0.68 -3.73
CA ILE A 209 1.73 -0.43 -4.02
C ILE A 209 2.55 -1.54 -3.39
N VAL A 210 3.37 -2.18 -4.21
CA VAL A 210 4.35 -3.17 -3.77
C VAL A 210 5.71 -2.56 -4.03
N PRO A 211 6.48 -2.24 -2.98
CA PRO A 211 7.86 -1.81 -3.17
C PRO A 211 8.70 -3.00 -3.62
N GLU A 212 9.45 -2.82 -4.69
CA GLU A 212 10.40 -3.80 -5.19
C GLU A 212 11.79 -3.19 -5.15
N VAL A 213 12.71 -3.88 -4.49
CA VAL A 213 14.11 -3.49 -4.44
C VAL A 213 14.77 -3.89 -5.74
N LEU A 214 15.15 -2.92 -6.57
CA LEU A 214 15.88 -3.18 -7.82
C LEU A 214 17.38 -3.35 -7.57
N ARG A 215 17.91 -2.54 -6.66
CA ARG A 215 19.29 -2.56 -6.23
C ARG A 215 19.38 -2.08 -4.79
N SER A 216 20.19 -2.73 -3.98
CA SER A 216 20.55 -2.26 -2.66
C SER A 216 21.98 -2.66 -2.36
N GLU A 217 22.81 -1.69 -2.04
CA GLU A 217 24.21 -1.87 -1.68
C GLU A 217 24.53 -0.96 -0.51
N GLY A 218 25.07 -1.52 0.55
CA GLY A 218 25.52 -0.77 1.71
C GLY A 218 26.88 -1.26 2.17
N ARG A 219 27.73 -0.32 2.58
CA ARG A 219 29.02 -0.58 3.22
C ARG A 219 29.08 0.19 4.52
N ILE A 220 29.40 -0.50 5.60
CA ILE A 220 29.49 0.05 6.94
C ILE A 220 30.89 -0.28 7.48
N GLN A 221 31.64 0.75 7.79
CA GLN A 221 32.98 0.61 8.37
C GLN A 221 32.94 0.95 9.85
N LEU A 222 33.44 0.05 10.68
CA LEU A 222 33.64 0.31 12.10
C LEU A 222 35.12 0.49 12.39
N SER A 223 35.44 1.35 13.37
CA SER A 223 36.76 1.45 13.95
C SER A 223 37.05 0.23 14.85
N ALA A 224 38.33 0.04 15.25
CA ALA A 224 38.75 -1.09 16.05
C ALA A 224 38.01 -1.24 17.40
N ASP A 225 37.48 -0.15 17.92
CA ASP A 225 36.65 -0.10 19.13
C ASP A 225 35.12 -0.22 18.88
N GLY A 226 34.74 -0.59 17.65
CA GLY A 226 33.36 -0.85 17.27
C GLY A 226 32.51 0.39 16.99
N ARG A 227 33.07 1.58 16.98
CA ARG A 227 32.36 2.81 16.66
C ARG A 227 32.18 2.97 15.15
N LEU A 228 31.06 3.58 14.73
CA LEU A 228 30.81 3.87 13.32
C LEU A 228 31.85 4.86 12.78
N ASP A 229 32.58 4.46 11.76
CA ASP A 229 33.59 5.28 11.08
C ASP A 229 33.04 5.84 9.78
N SER A 230 32.43 4.98 8.95
CA SER A 230 31.74 5.43 7.76
C SER A 230 30.58 4.50 7.38
N LEU A 231 29.64 5.07 6.63
CA LEU A 231 28.51 4.36 6.10
C LEU A 231 28.21 4.88 4.71
N GLU A 232 28.05 3.99 3.74
CA GLU A 232 27.57 4.28 2.41
C GLU A 232 26.41 3.34 2.09
N LEU A 233 25.24 3.90 1.71
CA LEU A 233 24.07 3.14 1.30
C LEU A 233 23.60 3.65 -0.07
N LYS A 234 23.24 2.74 -0.96
CA LYS A 234 22.64 3.01 -2.27
C LYS A 234 21.47 2.08 -2.48
N ASP A 235 20.29 2.64 -2.63
CA ASP A 235 19.06 1.90 -2.83
C ASP A 235 18.29 2.43 -4.05
N ASP A 236 17.90 1.52 -4.94
CA ASP A 236 16.95 1.76 -6.01
C ASP A 236 15.69 0.93 -5.73
N VAL A 237 14.56 1.60 -5.56
CA VAL A 237 13.27 0.99 -5.25
C VAL A 237 12.24 1.44 -6.26
N VAL A 238 11.42 0.53 -6.76
CA VAL A 238 10.27 0.87 -7.58
C VAL A 238 8.98 0.55 -6.84
N LEU A 239 8.07 1.53 -6.80
CA LEU A 239 6.74 1.36 -6.24
C LEU A 239 5.79 0.96 -7.37
N LYS A 240 5.42 -0.33 -7.43
CA LYS A 240 4.49 -0.89 -8.43
C LYS A 240 3.05 -0.86 -7.90
N GLY A 241 2.09 -0.67 -8.80
CA GLY A 241 0.65 -0.63 -8.43
C GLY A 241 0.03 0.76 -8.46
N ALA A 242 0.79 1.82 -8.60
CA ALA A 242 0.31 3.11 -9.06
C ALA A 242 0.00 3.07 -10.56
N GLN A 243 -0.82 4.01 -11.06
CA GLN A 243 -1.10 4.13 -12.50
C GLN A 243 0.19 4.28 -13.33
N VAL A 244 1.22 4.85 -12.71
CA VAL A 244 2.57 4.98 -13.26
C VAL A 244 3.54 4.49 -12.20
N PRO A 245 4.48 3.58 -12.53
CA PRO A 245 5.47 3.13 -11.57
C PRO A 245 6.37 4.30 -11.15
N LEU A 246 6.62 4.38 -9.85
CA LEU A 246 7.47 5.39 -9.26
C LEU A 246 8.79 4.74 -8.88
N ARG A 247 9.87 5.28 -9.39
CA ARG A 247 11.22 4.84 -9.04
C ARG A 247 11.86 5.85 -8.10
N SER A 248 12.36 5.36 -6.97
CA SER A 248 13.14 6.14 -6.01
C SER A 248 14.57 5.62 -5.98
N SER A 249 15.53 6.51 -6.17
CA SER A 249 16.94 6.23 -5.95
C SER A 249 17.42 7.05 -4.77
N THR A 250 18.10 6.41 -3.83
CA THR A 250 18.62 7.04 -2.62
C THR A 250 20.08 6.67 -2.44
N ARG A 251 20.91 7.67 -2.14
CA ARG A 251 22.30 7.48 -1.72
C ARG A 251 22.54 8.26 -0.45
N ILE A 252 23.13 7.62 0.55
CA ILE A 252 23.51 8.24 1.82
C ILE A 252 24.95 7.88 2.11
N GLU A 253 25.74 8.90 2.39
CA GLU A 253 27.14 8.77 2.81
C GLU A 253 27.32 9.50 4.13
N LEU A 254 27.86 8.81 5.12
CA LEU A 254 28.29 9.37 6.40
C LEU A 254 29.76 9.04 6.59
N LYS A 255 30.57 10.03 6.92
CA LYS A 255 31.98 9.86 7.25
C LYS A 255 32.28 10.60 8.54
N ARG A 256 32.73 9.87 9.56
CA ARG A 256 33.07 10.45 10.84
C ARG A 256 34.28 11.36 10.71
N THR A 257 34.16 12.57 11.25
CA THR A 257 35.25 13.55 11.30
C THR A 257 35.89 13.61 12.68
N SER A 258 35.09 13.48 13.74
CA SER A 258 35.59 13.48 15.12
C SER A 258 34.60 12.84 16.09
N ILE A 259 35.09 12.55 17.26
CA ILE A 259 34.30 12.23 18.46
C ILE A 259 34.69 13.26 19.51
N GLU A 260 33.68 13.93 20.07
CA GLU A 260 33.85 14.96 21.08
C GLU A 260 33.01 14.62 22.31
N GLN A 261 33.22 15.36 23.38
CA GLN A 261 32.38 15.22 24.56
C GLN A 261 31.00 15.83 24.28
N ALA A 262 29.93 15.09 24.55
CA ALA A 262 28.57 15.58 24.44
C ALA A 262 28.25 16.58 25.55
N ARG A 263 27.14 17.29 25.39
CA ARG A 263 26.52 18.02 26.49
C ARG A 263 26.19 17.07 27.65
N PRO A 264 26.08 17.58 28.89
CA PRO A 264 25.63 16.75 30.01
C PRO A 264 24.34 16.02 29.70
N SER A 265 24.26 14.75 30.09
CA SER A 265 23.09 13.89 29.77
C SER A 265 21.76 14.46 30.29
N ALA A 266 21.79 15.25 31.37
CA ALA A 266 20.59 15.95 31.88
C ALA A 266 20.07 16.99 30.90
N GLU A 267 20.96 17.79 30.28
CA GLU A 267 20.57 18.76 29.25
C GLU A 267 20.01 18.08 28.00
N LEU A 268 20.67 16.99 27.54
CA LEU A 268 20.21 16.23 26.38
C LEU A 268 18.84 15.60 26.64
N ARG A 269 18.57 15.09 27.84
CA ARG A 269 17.24 14.57 28.21
C ARG A 269 16.19 15.65 28.15
N SER A 270 16.47 16.83 28.73
CA SER A 270 15.55 17.96 28.68
C SER A 270 15.23 18.40 27.24
N LEU A 271 16.19 18.31 26.31
CA LEU A 271 15.94 18.63 24.89
C LEU A 271 14.96 17.66 24.24
N VAL A 272 15.00 16.37 24.59
CA VAL A 272 14.16 15.33 23.96
C VAL A 272 12.82 15.12 24.67
N GLU A 273 12.64 15.59 25.90
CA GLU A 273 11.35 15.53 26.64
C GLU A 273 10.20 16.22 25.92
N GLY A 274 10.47 17.25 25.09
CA GLY A 274 9.46 17.96 24.29
C GLY A 274 9.14 17.31 22.94
N PHE A 275 9.68 16.15 22.63
CA PHE A 275 9.47 15.51 21.33
C PHE A 275 8.19 14.68 21.30
N THR A 276 7.55 14.67 20.15
CA THR A 276 6.53 13.67 19.83
C THR A 276 7.25 12.40 19.42
N VAL A 277 7.13 11.35 20.23
CA VAL A 277 7.79 10.05 20.02
C VAL A 277 6.79 9.08 19.43
N VAL A 278 7.22 8.32 18.44
CA VAL A 278 6.44 7.33 17.72
C VAL A 278 7.26 6.08 17.48
N ALA A 279 6.60 4.92 17.39
CA ALA A 279 7.26 3.69 17.00
C ALA A 279 7.81 3.79 15.57
N ALA A 280 8.94 3.14 15.29
CA ALA A 280 9.50 3.12 13.93
C ALA A 280 8.55 2.51 12.89
N SER A 281 7.63 1.63 13.35
CA SER A 281 6.56 1.02 12.56
C SER A 281 5.35 1.94 12.33
N GLU A 282 5.25 3.07 13.04
CA GLU A 282 4.12 3.98 12.91
C GLU A 282 4.32 4.99 11.78
N PRO A 283 3.31 5.18 10.94
CA PRO A 283 3.36 6.14 9.84
C PRO A 283 3.03 7.57 10.31
N ASP A 284 3.97 8.26 10.93
CA ASP A 284 3.77 9.63 11.42
C ASP A 284 3.44 10.66 10.36
N ALA A 285 4.13 10.55 9.24
CA ALA A 285 3.88 11.38 8.07
C ALA A 285 2.46 11.16 7.52
N ALA A 286 1.84 10.04 7.89
CA ALA A 286 0.60 9.60 7.33
C ALA A 286 -0.60 10.46 7.76
N LYS A 287 -0.75 10.74 9.04
CA LYS A 287 -1.87 11.55 9.54
C LYS A 287 -1.72 13.01 9.11
N ARG A 288 -0.50 13.56 9.23
CA ARG A 288 -0.19 14.92 8.79
C ARG A 288 -0.18 15.06 7.27
N GLY A 289 0.22 14.01 6.54
CA GLY A 289 0.18 13.97 5.08
C GLY A 289 -1.23 14.03 4.53
N VAL A 290 -2.20 13.38 5.19
CA VAL A 290 -3.61 13.49 4.80
C VAL A 290 -4.17 14.86 5.11
N GLU A 291 -3.92 15.41 6.29
CA GLU A 291 -4.34 16.78 6.62
C GLU A 291 -3.71 17.82 5.69
N ALA A 292 -2.44 17.67 5.35
CA ALA A 292 -1.76 18.54 4.39
C ALA A 292 -2.30 18.35 2.97
N LEU A 293 -2.55 17.08 2.56
CA LEU A 293 -3.15 16.76 1.27
C LEU A 293 -4.60 17.26 1.19
N ASP A 294 -5.37 17.07 2.24
CA ASP A 294 -6.74 17.56 2.31
C ASP A 294 -6.76 19.09 2.29
N ARG A 295 -5.87 19.76 3.00
CA ARG A 295 -5.67 21.21 2.92
C ARG A 295 -5.27 21.68 1.51
N ALA A 296 -4.36 20.96 0.85
CA ALA A 296 -3.99 21.24 -0.54
C ALA A 296 -5.14 21.02 -1.52
N ARG A 297 -5.96 20.00 -1.30
CA ARG A 297 -7.15 19.69 -2.13
C ARG A 297 -8.26 20.71 -1.96
N THR A 298 -8.51 21.17 -0.74
CA THR A 298 -9.49 22.21 -0.46
C THR A 298 -9.00 23.59 -0.90
N GLY A 299 -7.68 23.80 -0.98
CA GLY A 299 -7.08 25.13 -1.24
C GLY A 299 -7.47 26.16 -0.16
N GLY A 300 -7.79 25.70 1.06
CA GLY A 300 -8.29 26.52 2.15
C GLY A 300 -9.78 26.91 2.06
N ALA A 301 -10.49 26.41 1.03
CA ALA A 301 -11.93 26.64 0.91
C ALA A 301 -12.71 25.76 1.90
N SER A 302 -13.78 26.30 2.47
CA SER A 302 -14.71 25.58 3.34
C SER A 302 -15.52 24.54 2.57
N PHE A 303 -16.10 23.57 3.29
CA PHE A 303 -17.05 22.58 2.72
C PHE A 303 -18.16 23.29 1.94
N ARG A 304 -18.74 24.35 2.48
CA ARG A 304 -19.84 25.11 1.86
C ARG A 304 -19.45 25.75 0.53
N GLU A 305 -18.26 26.36 0.46
CA GLU A 305 -17.74 26.94 -0.77
C GLU A 305 -17.44 25.87 -1.83
N ILE A 306 -16.89 24.72 -1.42
CA ILE A 306 -16.62 23.61 -2.34
C ILE A 306 -17.94 23.02 -2.84
N ALA A 307 -18.91 22.80 -1.97
CA ALA A 307 -20.23 22.28 -2.34
C ALA A 307 -20.96 23.24 -3.31
N ALA A 308 -20.85 24.56 -3.12
CA ALA A 308 -21.40 25.55 -4.04
C ALA A 308 -20.73 25.49 -5.43
N ARG A 309 -19.39 25.28 -5.48
CA ARG A 309 -18.66 25.10 -6.76
C ARG A 309 -19.09 23.81 -7.47
N VAL A 310 -19.29 22.73 -6.73
CA VAL A 310 -19.81 21.46 -7.28
C VAL A 310 -21.22 21.66 -7.84
N GLU A 311 -22.09 22.35 -7.12
CA GLU A 311 -23.46 22.65 -7.60
C GLU A 311 -23.45 23.51 -8.87
N ALA A 312 -22.56 24.50 -8.94
CA ALA A 312 -22.38 25.34 -10.12
C ALA A 312 -21.85 24.52 -11.32
N ASP A 313 -20.86 23.65 -11.10
CA ASP A 313 -20.30 22.78 -12.14
C ASP A 313 -21.36 21.82 -12.69
N GLN A 314 -22.22 21.26 -11.83
CA GLN A 314 -23.32 20.41 -12.27
C GLN A 314 -24.35 21.17 -13.12
N LYS A 315 -24.65 22.42 -12.77
CA LYS A 315 -25.58 23.28 -13.56
C LYS A 315 -25.01 23.67 -14.92
N MET A 316 -23.70 23.84 -15.03
CA MET A 316 -23.04 24.23 -16.30
C MET A 316 -22.83 23.06 -17.26
N ARG A 317 -22.88 21.83 -16.78
CA ARG A 317 -22.76 20.64 -17.65
C ARG A 317 -24.13 20.36 -18.30
N PRO A 318 -24.27 20.47 -19.64
CA PRO A 318 -25.50 20.10 -20.29
C PRO A 318 -25.82 18.65 -19.92
N ALA A 319 -27.08 18.39 -19.49
CA ALA A 319 -27.56 17.04 -19.34
C ALA A 319 -27.23 16.31 -20.64
N LYS A 320 -26.26 15.37 -20.63
CA LYS A 320 -25.99 14.53 -21.81
C LYS A 320 -27.33 13.95 -22.19
N ALA A 321 -27.84 14.39 -23.34
CA ALA A 321 -29.11 14.02 -23.89
C ALA A 321 -29.34 12.53 -23.69
N GLY A 322 -30.46 12.19 -23.08
CA GLY A 322 -30.78 10.84 -22.67
C GLY A 322 -30.38 9.86 -23.75
N VAL A 323 -29.58 8.87 -23.35
CA VAL A 323 -29.35 7.69 -24.16
C VAL A 323 -30.74 7.15 -24.47
N GLN A 324 -31.21 7.43 -25.67
CA GLN A 324 -32.43 6.83 -26.20
C GLN A 324 -32.35 5.35 -25.87
N ALA A 325 -33.36 4.85 -25.17
CA ALA A 325 -33.55 3.44 -24.88
C ALA A 325 -33.80 2.72 -26.24
N GLY A 326 -32.74 2.64 -27.04
CA GLY A 326 -32.69 1.83 -28.24
C GLY A 326 -32.81 0.38 -27.80
N LYS A 327 -33.92 -0.26 -28.24
CA LYS A 327 -34.16 -1.69 -28.10
C LYS A 327 -32.92 -2.46 -28.57
N SER A 328 -32.02 -2.80 -27.61
CA SER A 328 -30.85 -3.62 -27.87
C SER A 328 -31.28 -5.07 -27.94
N LYS A 329 -30.99 -5.71 -29.06
CA LYS A 329 -31.12 -7.14 -29.27
C LYS A 329 -30.30 -7.89 -28.20
N VAL A 330 -30.93 -8.90 -27.64
CA VAL A 330 -30.47 -9.86 -26.63
C VAL A 330 -28.98 -10.25 -26.81
N GLY A 331 -28.19 -10.19 -25.73
CA GLY A 331 -27.06 -11.11 -25.61
C GLY A 331 -25.71 -10.62 -25.11
N LYS A 332 -25.51 -9.43 -24.53
CA LYS A 332 -24.27 -9.09 -23.80
C LYS A 332 -24.60 -8.56 -22.41
N PRO A 333 -24.00 -9.14 -21.33
CA PRO A 333 -24.13 -8.55 -20.02
C PRO A 333 -23.52 -7.15 -20.07
N ARG A 334 -24.33 -6.11 -19.83
CA ARG A 334 -23.83 -4.75 -19.65
C ARG A 334 -22.85 -4.77 -18.49
N ARG A 335 -21.59 -4.45 -18.77
CA ARG A 335 -20.63 -3.97 -17.76
C ARG A 335 -21.39 -2.92 -16.95
N ALA A 336 -21.44 -3.08 -15.62
CA ALA A 336 -22.07 -2.10 -14.74
C ALA A 336 -21.60 -0.71 -15.18
N GLU A 337 -22.54 0.10 -15.71
CA GLU A 337 -22.26 1.48 -16.05
C GLU A 337 -21.72 2.12 -14.78
N GLN A 338 -20.44 2.46 -14.80
CA GLN A 338 -19.91 3.45 -13.89
C GLN A 338 -20.75 4.69 -14.17
N VAL A 339 -21.67 5.00 -13.25
CA VAL A 339 -22.30 6.31 -13.21
C VAL A 339 -21.14 7.27 -12.97
N GLU A 340 -20.61 7.83 -14.05
CA GLU A 340 -19.66 8.94 -13.96
C GLU A 340 -20.34 9.99 -13.09
N THR A 341 -19.79 10.21 -11.89
CA THR A 341 -20.16 11.35 -11.07
C THR A 341 -19.99 12.57 -11.95
N ALA A 342 -21.08 13.31 -12.18
CA ALA A 342 -21.11 14.42 -13.15
C ALA A 342 -20.28 15.64 -12.70
N ALA A 343 -19.47 15.55 -11.66
CA ALA A 343 -18.62 16.61 -11.15
C ALA A 343 -17.16 16.49 -11.62
N ASP A 344 -16.46 17.61 -11.66
CA ASP A 344 -15.00 17.62 -11.83
C ASP A 344 -14.35 16.73 -10.74
N PRO A 345 -13.52 15.74 -11.12
CA PRO A 345 -12.84 14.88 -10.15
C PRO A 345 -12.08 15.65 -9.04
N ARG A 346 -11.53 16.83 -9.38
CA ARG A 346 -10.83 17.68 -8.41
C ARG A 346 -11.77 18.27 -7.37
N LEU A 347 -12.97 18.70 -7.79
CA LEU A 347 -14.01 19.20 -6.88
C LEU A 347 -14.57 18.09 -6.01
N PHE A 348 -14.71 16.88 -6.55
CA PHE A 348 -15.12 15.70 -5.77
C PHE A 348 -14.08 15.34 -4.71
N ASP A 349 -12.79 15.33 -5.07
CA ASP A 349 -11.69 15.07 -4.13
C ASP A 349 -11.62 16.14 -3.04
N ALA A 350 -11.82 17.41 -3.41
CA ALA A 350 -11.88 18.52 -2.45
C ALA A 350 -13.08 18.40 -1.49
N LEU A 351 -14.24 17.96 -1.99
CA LEU A 351 -15.44 17.74 -1.19
C LEU A 351 -15.22 16.60 -0.17
N ALA A 352 -14.62 15.49 -0.61
CA ALA A 352 -14.28 14.38 0.29
C ALA A 352 -13.20 14.78 1.32
N ALA A 353 -12.27 15.65 0.93
CA ALA A 353 -11.23 16.19 1.81
C ALA A 353 -11.83 17.09 2.91
N SER A 354 -12.73 18.02 2.56
CA SER A 354 -13.39 18.89 3.54
C SER A 354 -14.25 18.11 4.53
N LEU A 355 -14.92 17.04 4.08
CA LEU A 355 -15.68 16.14 4.97
C LEU A 355 -14.81 15.43 6.02
N ARG A 356 -13.49 15.24 5.75
CA ARG A 356 -12.56 14.66 6.72
C ARG A 356 -11.95 15.67 7.68
N SER A 357 -11.75 16.90 7.22
CA SER A 357 -10.89 17.88 7.90
C SER A 357 -11.65 19.02 8.57
N GLU A 358 -12.89 19.28 8.17
CA GLU A 358 -13.67 20.41 8.66
C GLU A 358 -14.75 19.93 9.64
N GLU A 359 -14.73 20.48 10.85
CA GLU A 359 -15.72 20.20 11.88
C GLU A 359 -17.12 20.66 11.43
N GLY A 360 -18.11 19.82 11.60
CA GLY A 360 -19.49 20.10 11.18
C GLY A 360 -19.81 19.86 9.71
N ALA A 361 -18.80 19.67 8.81
CA ALA A 361 -19.03 19.46 7.38
C ALA A 361 -19.91 18.23 7.09
N VAL A 362 -19.78 17.16 7.87
CA VAL A 362 -20.62 15.95 7.73
C VAL A 362 -22.09 16.25 8.04
N ALA A 363 -22.35 16.99 9.12
CA ALA A 363 -23.73 17.38 9.48
C ALA A 363 -24.36 18.29 8.40
N GLU A 364 -23.58 19.22 7.86
CA GLU A 364 -24.02 20.09 6.78
C GLU A 364 -24.28 19.28 5.49
N ALA A 365 -23.41 18.33 5.13
CA ALA A 365 -23.63 17.44 3.98
C ALA A 365 -24.94 16.65 4.13
N VAL A 366 -25.23 16.11 5.32
CA VAL A 366 -26.47 15.38 5.63
C VAL A 366 -27.69 16.30 5.43
N ALA A 367 -27.63 17.53 5.92
CA ALA A 367 -28.68 18.52 5.74
C ALA A 367 -28.90 18.86 4.25
N MET A 368 -27.80 18.98 3.49
CA MET A 368 -27.86 19.25 2.04
C MET A 368 -28.40 18.06 1.25
N VAL A 369 -28.14 16.80 1.63
CA VAL A 369 -28.74 15.62 1.00
C VAL A 369 -30.26 15.69 1.07
N LYS A 370 -30.83 16.19 2.18
CA LYS A 370 -32.28 16.33 2.36
C LYS A 370 -32.87 17.54 1.63
N SER A 371 -32.15 18.69 1.64
CA SER A 371 -32.66 19.95 1.09
C SER A 371 -32.37 20.18 -0.37
N LYS A 372 -31.37 19.47 -0.95
CA LYS A 372 -30.91 19.62 -2.34
C LYS A 372 -30.81 18.27 -3.05
N PRO A 373 -31.95 17.72 -3.55
CA PRO A 373 -31.98 16.39 -4.19
C PRO A 373 -30.98 16.24 -5.34
N ALA A 374 -30.71 17.31 -6.10
CA ALA A 374 -29.74 17.29 -7.19
C ALA A 374 -28.29 17.00 -6.72
N MET A 375 -27.98 17.37 -5.48
CA MET A 375 -26.66 17.16 -4.87
C MET A 375 -26.56 15.84 -4.10
N SER A 376 -27.67 15.17 -3.80
CA SER A 376 -27.70 14.02 -2.89
C SER A 376 -26.75 12.90 -3.32
N THR A 377 -26.71 12.57 -4.60
CA THR A 377 -25.84 11.52 -5.15
C THR A 377 -24.37 11.80 -4.88
N ILE A 378 -23.91 13.00 -5.21
CA ILE A 378 -22.49 13.35 -5.08
C ILE A 378 -22.05 13.49 -3.62
N LEU A 379 -22.95 14.03 -2.77
CA LEU A 379 -22.68 14.17 -1.34
C LEU A 379 -22.59 12.82 -0.64
N ILE A 380 -23.48 11.89 -0.96
CA ILE A 380 -23.46 10.52 -0.43
C ILE A 380 -22.18 9.80 -0.89
N ASP A 381 -21.80 9.94 -2.16
CA ASP A 381 -20.56 9.34 -2.68
C ASP A 381 -19.31 9.95 -2.03
N ALA A 382 -19.31 11.27 -1.79
CA ALA A 382 -18.22 11.96 -1.10
C ALA A 382 -18.08 11.53 0.37
N LEU A 383 -19.21 11.32 1.08
CA LEU A 383 -19.21 10.73 2.43
C LEU A 383 -18.57 9.33 2.42
N GLY A 384 -18.89 8.49 1.44
CA GLY A 384 -18.27 7.18 1.26
C GLY A 384 -16.78 7.26 0.98
N ALA A 385 -16.35 8.18 0.12
CA ALA A 385 -14.95 8.41 -0.22
C ALA A 385 -14.16 9.02 0.94
N ALA A 386 -14.75 9.91 1.72
CA ALA A 386 -14.15 10.49 2.92
C ALA A 386 -13.88 9.44 3.99
N SER A 387 -14.76 8.45 4.17
CA SER A 387 -14.55 7.27 5.03
C SER A 387 -14.25 7.58 6.51
N CYS A 388 -14.52 8.81 6.96
CA CYS A 388 -14.37 9.18 8.37
C CYS A 388 -15.42 8.46 9.24
N SER A 389 -15.21 8.36 10.56
CA SER A 389 -16.16 7.70 11.48
C SER A 389 -17.55 8.35 11.45
N GLU A 390 -17.60 9.68 11.44
CA GLU A 390 -18.83 10.46 11.31
C GLU A 390 -19.49 10.26 9.93
N CYS A 391 -18.67 10.21 8.85
CA CYS A 391 -19.16 9.94 7.51
C CYS A 391 -19.85 8.59 7.42
N GLN A 392 -19.25 7.54 8.01
CA GLN A 392 -19.84 6.20 8.04
C GLN A 392 -21.12 6.17 8.89
N ALA A 393 -21.13 6.84 10.06
CA ALA A 393 -22.32 6.95 10.89
C ALA A 393 -23.48 7.63 10.16
N ALA A 394 -23.18 8.71 9.41
CA ALA A 394 -24.18 9.40 8.59
C ALA A 394 -24.73 8.50 7.47
N LEU A 395 -23.85 7.76 6.77
CA LEU A 395 -24.29 6.81 5.74
C LEU A 395 -25.15 5.67 6.33
N ILE A 396 -24.77 5.13 7.49
CA ILE A 396 -25.56 4.09 8.18
C ILE A 396 -26.96 4.61 8.50
N ALA A 397 -27.08 5.84 9.03
CA ALA A 397 -28.38 6.45 9.30
C ALA A 397 -29.21 6.70 8.03
N MET A 398 -28.55 6.93 6.89
CA MET A 398 -29.24 7.10 5.60
C MET A 398 -29.71 5.79 4.98
N VAL A 399 -29.15 4.62 5.35
CA VAL A 399 -29.56 3.31 4.79
C VAL A 399 -31.06 3.05 5.05
N ASP A 400 -31.57 3.47 6.21
CA ASP A 400 -32.97 3.32 6.61
C ASP A 400 -33.82 4.55 6.23
N SER A 401 -33.38 5.39 5.28
CA SER A 401 -34.12 6.56 4.81
C SER A 401 -35.43 6.16 4.15
N ASP A 402 -36.49 6.97 4.38
CA ASP A 402 -37.77 6.85 3.68
C ASP A 402 -37.62 7.04 2.15
N ASP A 403 -36.63 7.85 1.75
CA ASP A 403 -36.21 7.96 0.34
C ASP A 403 -35.38 6.73 -0.04
N ARG A 404 -36.01 5.83 -0.83
CA ARG A 404 -35.38 4.58 -1.27
C ARG A 404 -34.10 4.80 -2.10
N ASP A 405 -33.99 5.90 -2.84
CA ASP A 405 -32.82 6.18 -3.67
C ASP A 405 -31.64 6.65 -2.79
N VAL A 406 -31.93 7.47 -1.78
CA VAL A 406 -30.97 7.86 -0.75
C VAL A 406 -30.47 6.63 0.01
N GLY A 407 -31.38 5.78 0.52
CA GLY A 407 -31.00 4.58 1.27
C GLY A 407 -30.16 3.61 0.47
N ARG A 408 -30.57 3.35 -0.79
CA ARG A 408 -29.81 2.50 -1.71
C ARG A 408 -28.42 3.07 -2.01
N ARG A 409 -28.32 4.38 -2.23
CA ARG A 409 -27.05 5.05 -2.53
C ARG A 409 -26.12 5.05 -1.32
N ALA A 410 -26.65 5.31 -0.13
CA ALA A 410 -25.90 5.24 1.12
C ALA A 410 -25.33 3.84 1.38
N LEU A 411 -26.13 2.80 1.16
CA LEU A 411 -25.66 1.42 1.23
C LEU A 411 -24.53 1.16 0.23
N TYR A 412 -24.68 1.63 -1.01
CA TYR A 412 -23.64 1.48 -2.03
C TYR A 412 -22.36 2.24 -1.68
N ALA A 413 -22.47 3.44 -1.11
CA ALA A 413 -21.33 4.21 -0.63
C ALA A 413 -20.59 3.50 0.52
N LEU A 414 -21.34 2.89 1.47
CA LEU A 414 -20.78 2.06 2.53
C LEU A 414 -20.01 0.85 1.98
N VAL A 415 -20.56 0.13 0.99
CA VAL A 415 -19.86 -0.99 0.33
C VAL A 415 -18.49 -0.58 -0.19
N ARG A 416 -18.37 0.64 -0.71
CA ARG A 416 -17.15 1.18 -1.31
C ARG A 416 -16.22 1.86 -0.31
N THR A 417 -16.64 2.05 0.94
CA THR A 417 -15.84 2.70 1.98
C THR A 417 -14.46 2.05 2.09
N PRO A 418 -13.37 2.81 1.90
CA PRO A 418 -12.00 2.27 1.94
C PRO A 418 -11.62 1.66 3.30
N ARG A 419 -12.16 2.20 4.39
CA ARG A 419 -11.87 1.80 5.77
C ARG A 419 -13.16 1.53 6.52
N PRO A 420 -13.71 0.32 6.44
CA PRO A 420 -14.93 -0.01 7.14
C PRO A 420 -14.68 -0.08 8.66
N GLY A 421 -15.44 0.69 9.42
CA GLY A 421 -15.47 0.60 10.88
C GLY A 421 -16.39 -0.54 11.34
N ASP A 422 -16.31 -0.90 12.63
CA ASP A 422 -17.09 -2.00 13.22
C ASP A 422 -18.61 -1.80 13.04
N ARG A 423 -19.09 -0.56 13.11
CA ARG A 423 -20.51 -0.23 12.86
C ARG A 423 -20.96 -0.55 11.43
N ALA A 424 -20.10 -0.25 10.43
CA ALA A 424 -20.42 -0.59 9.05
C ALA A 424 -20.48 -2.11 8.84
N VAL A 425 -19.55 -2.86 9.45
CA VAL A 425 -19.56 -4.32 9.45
C VAL A 425 -20.84 -4.86 10.11
N ALA A 426 -21.17 -4.36 11.30
CA ALA A 426 -22.39 -4.76 12.03
C ALA A 426 -23.66 -4.49 11.21
N THR A 427 -23.73 -3.34 10.53
CA THR A 427 -24.84 -3.00 9.64
C THR A 427 -24.97 -4.01 8.50
N MET A 428 -23.88 -4.40 7.84
CA MET A 428 -23.92 -5.40 6.77
C MET A 428 -24.36 -6.78 7.28
N LYS A 429 -23.87 -7.18 8.47
CA LYS A 429 -24.31 -8.44 9.12
C LYS A 429 -25.81 -8.40 9.43
N ALA A 430 -26.33 -7.31 9.98
CA ALA A 430 -27.76 -7.16 10.29
C ALA A 430 -28.65 -7.19 9.04
N ILE A 431 -28.18 -6.62 7.91
CA ILE A 431 -28.89 -6.73 6.62
C ILE A 431 -28.95 -8.20 6.19
N LEU A 432 -27.86 -8.97 6.32
CA LEU A 432 -27.82 -10.40 5.95
C LEU A 432 -28.63 -11.30 6.88
N GLU A 433 -28.90 -10.90 8.11
CA GLU A 433 -29.84 -11.61 9.00
C GLU A 433 -31.27 -11.48 8.48
N LYS A 434 -31.67 -10.28 8.01
CA LYS A 434 -32.99 -10.02 7.46
C LYS A 434 -33.13 -10.54 6.01
N LYS A 435 -32.07 -10.42 5.21
CA LYS A 435 -32.03 -10.78 3.78
C LYS A 435 -30.74 -11.55 3.50
N PRO A 436 -30.73 -12.88 3.67
CA PRO A 436 -29.54 -13.73 3.65
C PRO A 436 -28.66 -13.63 2.39
N TYR A 437 -29.21 -13.18 1.29
CA TYR A 437 -28.54 -13.04 -0.01
C TYR A 437 -28.63 -11.61 -0.58
N ASP A 438 -28.73 -10.59 0.30
CA ASP A 438 -28.60 -9.22 -0.17
C ASP A 438 -27.23 -9.02 -0.83
N ALA A 439 -27.27 -8.66 -2.12
CA ALA A 439 -26.07 -8.59 -2.93
C ALA A 439 -25.08 -7.53 -2.43
N ASN A 440 -25.61 -6.36 -1.99
CA ASN A 440 -24.74 -5.29 -1.52
C ASN A 440 -24.04 -5.67 -0.21
N ALA A 441 -24.78 -6.26 0.71
CA ALA A 441 -24.21 -6.68 2.00
C ALA A 441 -23.18 -7.81 1.83
N LEU A 442 -23.45 -8.81 0.98
CA LEU A 442 -22.48 -9.88 0.69
C LEU A 442 -21.20 -9.32 0.04
N LEU A 443 -21.34 -8.49 -0.99
CA LEU A 443 -20.20 -7.89 -1.68
C LEU A 443 -19.40 -6.94 -0.76
N ALA A 444 -20.09 -6.23 0.14
CA ALA A 444 -19.46 -5.41 1.18
C ALA A 444 -18.60 -6.25 2.10
N LEU A 445 -19.16 -7.32 2.71
CA LEU A 445 -18.39 -8.19 3.60
C LEU A 445 -17.19 -8.82 2.90
N GLY A 446 -17.32 -9.21 1.62
CA GLY A 446 -16.21 -9.68 0.82
C GLY A 446 -15.09 -8.62 0.69
N SER A 447 -15.46 -7.40 0.36
CA SER A 447 -14.53 -6.28 0.24
C SER A 447 -13.90 -5.91 1.58
N TYR A 448 -14.68 -5.93 2.68
CA TYR A 448 -14.20 -5.66 4.03
C TYR A 448 -13.23 -6.73 4.53
N SER A 449 -13.55 -8.02 4.30
CA SER A 449 -12.63 -9.14 4.61
C SER A 449 -11.27 -8.95 3.96
N ARG A 450 -11.25 -8.57 2.67
CA ARG A 450 -9.98 -8.27 1.97
C ARG A 450 -9.24 -7.11 2.62
N ARG A 451 -9.92 -5.99 2.89
CA ARG A 451 -9.31 -4.80 3.50
C ARG A 451 -8.73 -5.12 4.87
N PHE A 452 -9.47 -5.81 5.72
CA PHE A 452 -8.98 -6.23 7.03
C PHE A 452 -7.76 -7.14 6.94
N ARG A 453 -7.74 -8.07 5.99
CA ARG A 453 -6.55 -8.90 5.75
C ARG A 453 -5.36 -8.06 5.28
N ASP A 454 -5.59 -7.14 4.34
CA ASP A 454 -4.56 -6.26 3.80
C ASP A 454 -4.05 -5.27 4.88
N ASP A 455 -4.88 -4.94 5.88
CA ASP A 455 -4.56 -4.14 7.08
C ASP A 455 -3.98 -4.99 8.25
N GLY A 456 -3.70 -6.28 8.03
CA GLY A 456 -3.16 -7.17 9.06
C GLY A 456 -4.17 -7.66 10.11
N LYS A 457 -5.43 -7.28 10.04
CA LYS A 457 -6.53 -7.69 10.92
C LYS A 457 -7.06 -9.07 10.54
N ARG A 458 -6.19 -10.09 10.69
CA ARG A 458 -6.43 -11.44 10.16
C ARG A 458 -7.67 -12.13 10.74
N GLU A 459 -7.90 -11.97 12.03
CA GLU A 459 -9.06 -12.58 12.72
C GLU A 459 -10.38 -12.02 12.21
N GLN A 460 -10.50 -10.69 12.10
CA GLN A 460 -11.68 -10.04 11.55
C GLN A 460 -11.89 -10.41 10.07
N ALA A 461 -10.81 -10.48 9.29
CA ALA A 461 -10.88 -10.92 7.90
C ALA A 461 -11.38 -12.36 7.76
N ALA A 462 -10.90 -13.27 8.61
CA ALA A 462 -11.32 -14.67 8.64
C ALA A 462 -12.79 -14.81 9.06
N GLU A 463 -13.23 -14.12 10.11
CA GLU A 463 -14.63 -14.12 10.54
C GLU A 463 -15.59 -13.76 9.39
N LEU A 464 -15.28 -12.69 8.65
CA LEU A 464 -16.10 -12.31 7.50
C LEU A 464 -16.02 -13.33 6.37
N GLY A 465 -14.85 -13.91 6.13
CA GLY A 465 -14.65 -15.00 5.17
C GLY A 465 -15.52 -16.22 5.49
N GLU A 466 -15.58 -16.63 6.75
CA GLU A 466 -16.42 -17.74 7.23
C GLU A 466 -17.93 -17.49 6.99
N ILE A 467 -18.38 -16.25 7.21
CA ILE A 467 -19.77 -15.88 6.90
C ILE A 467 -20.06 -16.10 5.41
N LEU A 468 -19.16 -15.67 4.52
CA LEU A 468 -19.33 -15.82 3.08
C LEU A 468 -19.31 -17.28 2.65
N VAL A 469 -18.44 -18.11 3.24
CA VAL A 469 -18.37 -19.56 2.97
C VAL A 469 -19.67 -20.24 3.37
N ARG A 470 -20.20 -19.95 4.57
CA ARG A 470 -21.49 -20.50 5.01
C ARG A 470 -22.63 -20.08 4.09
N ARG A 471 -22.67 -18.81 3.65
CA ARG A 471 -23.68 -18.33 2.69
C ARG A 471 -23.57 -19.02 1.33
N LEU A 472 -22.35 -19.23 0.83
CA LEU A 472 -22.13 -19.96 -0.42
C LEU A 472 -22.57 -21.43 -0.28
N ALA A 473 -22.24 -22.08 0.84
CA ALA A 473 -22.60 -23.46 1.09
C ALA A 473 -24.11 -23.70 1.16
N SER A 474 -24.88 -22.72 1.65
CA SER A 474 -26.35 -22.78 1.79
C SER A 474 -27.10 -22.10 0.64
N ALA A 475 -26.39 -21.58 -0.38
CA ALA A 475 -27.03 -20.87 -1.49
C ALA A 475 -27.87 -21.82 -2.34
N ALA A 476 -29.12 -21.46 -2.56
CA ALA A 476 -30.03 -22.16 -3.45
C ALA A 476 -30.35 -21.28 -4.68
N GLY A 477 -30.24 -21.88 -5.88
CA GLY A 477 -30.47 -21.21 -7.15
C GLY A 477 -29.28 -20.37 -7.62
N SER A 478 -29.13 -20.28 -8.95
CA SER A 478 -27.95 -19.70 -9.60
C SER A 478 -27.67 -18.25 -9.20
N ILE A 479 -28.69 -17.42 -8.97
CA ILE A 479 -28.52 -16.01 -8.63
C ILE A 479 -27.83 -15.85 -7.27
N HIS A 480 -28.26 -16.61 -6.26
CA HIS A 480 -27.65 -16.57 -4.92
C HIS A 480 -26.23 -17.13 -4.92
N VAL A 481 -26.02 -18.24 -5.64
CA VAL A 481 -24.69 -18.84 -5.83
C VAL A 481 -23.74 -17.83 -6.50
N LEU A 482 -24.15 -17.20 -7.59
CA LEU A 482 -23.35 -16.20 -8.28
C LEU A 482 -22.99 -14.99 -7.39
N THR A 483 -23.95 -14.51 -6.60
CA THR A 483 -23.72 -13.40 -5.68
C THR A 483 -22.72 -13.79 -4.59
N ALA A 484 -22.89 -14.97 -4.00
CA ALA A 484 -21.98 -15.48 -2.97
C ALA A 484 -20.57 -15.75 -3.51
N LEU A 485 -20.44 -16.32 -4.72
CA LEU A 485 -19.15 -16.54 -5.38
C LEU A 485 -18.42 -15.21 -5.62
N ARG A 486 -19.10 -14.17 -6.09
CA ARG A 486 -18.51 -12.83 -6.25
C ARG A 486 -18.07 -12.21 -4.92
N ALA A 487 -18.81 -12.43 -3.85
CA ALA A 487 -18.42 -11.98 -2.52
C ALA A 487 -17.17 -12.72 -2.02
N VAL A 488 -17.07 -14.03 -2.26
CA VAL A 488 -15.87 -14.83 -1.98
C VAL A 488 -14.68 -14.36 -2.82
N GLU A 489 -14.89 -14.10 -4.12
CA GLU A 489 -13.87 -13.50 -5.00
C GLU A 489 -13.34 -12.19 -4.42
N ASN A 490 -14.24 -11.29 -3.99
CA ASN A 490 -13.85 -10.04 -3.37
C ASN A 490 -13.03 -10.26 -2.08
N SER A 491 -13.33 -11.27 -1.28
CA SER A 491 -12.61 -11.56 -0.04
C SER A 491 -11.23 -12.17 -0.27
N GLY A 492 -11.11 -13.09 -1.24
CA GLY A 492 -9.92 -13.93 -1.43
C GLY A 492 -9.59 -14.78 -0.19
N TYR A 493 -10.59 -15.20 0.58
CA TYR A 493 -10.43 -15.97 1.82
C TYR A 493 -10.02 -17.42 1.51
N ALA A 494 -8.89 -17.88 2.08
CA ALA A 494 -8.32 -19.20 1.79
C ALA A 494 -9.25 -20.36 2.20
N GLY A 495 -9.98 -20.23 3.30
CA GLY A 495 -10.94 -21.26 3.75
C GLY A 495 -12.10 -21.52 2.79
N ALA A 496 -12.25 -20.71 1.74
CA ALA A 496 -13.31 -20.89 0.75
C ALA A 496 -12.98 -21.93 -0.35
N VAL A 497 -11.72 -22.35 -0.52
CA VAL A 497 -11.27 -23.22 -1.63
C VAL A 497 -12.16 -24.45 -1.78
N GLY A 498 -12.36 -25.22 -0.71
CA GLY A 498 -13.14 -26.45 -0.75
C GLY A 498 -14.62 -26.23 -1.13
N THR A 499 -15.22 -25.14 -0.66
CA THR A 499 -16.63 -24.82 -0.98
C THR A 499 -16.76 -24.33 -2.42
N VAL A 500 -15.87 -23.44 -2.87
CA VAL A 500 -15.86 -22.93 -4.26
C VAL A 500 -15.62 -24.06 -5.27
N SER A 501 -14.73 -25.00 -4.96
CA SER A 501 -14.38 -26.12 -5.84
C SER A 501 -15.57 -27.01 -6.22
N ARG A 502 -16.65 -27.02 -5.44
CA ARG A 502 -17.89 -27.76 -5.75
C ARG A 502 -18.64 -27.16 -6.95
N PHE A 503 -18.39 -25.90 -7.29
CA PHE A 503 -19.08 -25.17 -8.36
C PHE A 503 -18.26 -25.03 -9.65
N ILE A 504 -17.01 -25.48 -9.69
CA ILE A 504 -16.15 -25.35 -10.89
C ILE A 504 -16.59 -26.25 -12.06
N ASP A 505 -17.40 -27.24 -11.80
CA ASP A 505 -17.98 -28.15 -12.79
C ASP A 505 -19.54 -28.04 -12.83
N ASP A 506 -20.11 -26.96 -12.31
CA ASP A 506 -21.55 -26.74 -12.30
C ASP A 506 -22.14 -26.76 -13.70
N GLY A 507 -23.37 -27.27 -13.86
CA GLY A 507 -24.07 -27.33 -15.13
C GLY A 507 -24.33 -25.94 -15.76
N ASN A 508 -24.40 -24.89 -14.95
CA ASN A 508 -24.58 -23.52 -15.40
C ASN A 508 -23.24 -22.85 -15.71
N ASP A 509 -23.03 -22.43 -16.95
CA ASP A 509 -21.81 -21.77 -17.42
C ASP A 509 -21.43 -20.54 -16.62
N ALA A 510 -22.40 -19.73 -16.19
CA ALA A 510 -22.16 -18.53 -15.41
C ALA A 510 -21.65 -18.88 -14.00
N VAL A 511 -22.20 -19.93 -13.39
CA VAL A 511 -21.74 -20.42 -12.06
C VAL A 511 -20.34 -20.99 -12.16
N ARG A 512 -20.06 -21.83 -13.17
CA ARG A 512 -18.68 -22.35 -13.40
C ARG A 512 -17.67 -21.23 -13.57
N THR A 513 -17.99 -20.26 -14.43
CA THR A 513 -17.12 -19.09 -14.65
C THR A 513 -16.88 -18.31 -13.36
N ALA A 514 -17.93 -18.01 -12.61
CA ALA A 514 -17.82 -17.30 -11.35
C ALA A 514 -17.02 -18.08 -10.29
N ALA A 515 -17.16 -19.40 -10.22
CA ALA A 515 -16.39 -20.25 -9.32
C ALA A 515 -14.89 -20.23 -9.67
N ILE A 516 -14.54 -20.35 -10.94
CA ILE A 516 -13.15 -20.25 -11.41
C ILE A 516 -12.57 -18.87 -11.08
N MET A 517 -13.32 -17.80 -11.34
CA MET A 517 -12.90 -16.42 -11.03
C MET A 517 -12.71 -16.19 -9.52
N ALA A 518 -13.60 -16.78 -8.70
CA ALA A 518 -13.52 -16.68 -7.25
C ALA A 518 -12.25 -17.32 -6.66
N LEU A 519 -11.67 -18.31 -7.32
CA LEU A 519 -10.39 -18.92 -6.93
C LEU A 519 -9.19 -17.99 -7.19
N GLY A 520 -9.26 -17.11 -8.21
CA GLY A 520 -8.14 -16.25 -8.61
C GLY A 520 -7.46 -15.51 -7.46
N PRO A 521 -8.15 -14.71 -6.64
CA PRO A 521 -7.57 -13.93 -5.56
C PRO A 521 -7.21 -14.75 -4.31
N ILE A 522 -7.56 -16.02 -4.22
CA ILE A 522 -7.27 -16.88 -3.06
C ILE A 522 -5.80 -17.30 -3.09
N ARG A 523 -5.02 -16.89 -2.10
CA ARG A 523 -3.60 -17.20 -1.98
C ARG A 523 -3.38 -18.56 -1.28
N ASP A 524 -3.76 -19.63 -1.98
CA ASP A 524 -3.56 -21.02 -1.55
C ASP A 524 -2.91 -21.79 -2.71
N PRO A 525 -1.81 -22.55 -2.49
CA PRO A 525 -1.16 -23.34 -3.53
C PRO A 525 -2.07 -24.37 -4.19
N ALA A 526 -3.04 -24.93 -3.46
CA ALA A 526 -4.01 -25.88 -4.00
C ALA A 526 -4.85 -25.28 -5.14
N VAL A 527 -5.03 -23.98 -5.16
CA VAL A 527 -5.75 -23.29 -6.25
C VAL A 527 -5.01 -23.43 -7.58
N ASP A 528 -3.68 -23.39 -7.60
CA ASP A 528 -2.91 -23.54 -8.83
C ASP A 528 -3.09 -24.94 -9.44
N GLU A 529 -3.18 -25.97 -8.60
CA GLU A 529 -3.49 -27.34 -9.04
C GLU A 529 -4.90 -27.42 -9.62
N ILE A 530 -5.88 -26.81 -8.95
CA ILE A 530 -7.28 -26.81 -9.39
C ILE A 530 -7.40 -26.09 -10.73
N LEU A 531 -6.81 -24.91 -10.89
CA LEU A 531 -6.85 -24.12 -12.11
C LEU A 531 -6.10 -24.84 -13.26
N ALA A 532 -4.91 -25.36 -12.99
CA ALA A 532 -4.12 -26.12 -13.98
C ALA A 532 -4.85 -27.36 -14.49
N ALA A 533 -5.58 -28.06 -13.63
CA ALA A 533 -6.40 -29.22 -14.01
C ALA A 533 -7.56 -28.87 -14.95
N ARG A 534 -7.96 -27.59 -15.06
CA ARG A 534 -9.02 -27.13 -15.98
C ARG A 534 -8.48 -26.62 -17.34
N LEU A 535 -7.17 -26.58 -17.53
CA LEU A 535 -6.52 -26.22 -18.81
C LEU A 535 -6.19 -27.46 -19.65
N ARG A 536 -7.06 -28.48 -19.68
CA ARG A 536 -6.89 -29.65 -20.54
C ARG A 536 -7.28 -29.35 -21.99
N PRO A 537 -6.77 -30.11 -22.97
CA PRO A 537 -7.09 -29.89 -24.39
C PRO A 537 -8.60 -29.94 -24.67
N ASP A 538 -9.31 -30.85 -24.02
CA ASP A 538 -10.76 -31.08 -24.14
C ASP A 538 -11.64 -30.07 -23.37
N SER A 539 -11.04 -29.19 -22.55
CA SER A 539 -11.78 -28.20 -21.81
C SER A 539 -12.43 -27.16 -22.73
N LEU A 540 -13.64 -26.70 -22.36
CA LEU A 540 -14.37 -25.66 -23.09
C LEU A 540 -13.53 -24.38 -23.21
N THR A 541 -13.63 -23.70 -24.34
CA THR A 541 -12.96 -22.41 -24.58
C THR A 541 -13.27 -21.40 -23.48
N ALA A 542 -14.54 -21.30 -23.05
CA ALA A 542 -14.96 -20.40 -21.97
C ALA A 542 -14.24 -20.73 -20.64
N THR A 543 -14.11 -22.01 -20.30
CA THR A 543 -13.38 -22.46 -19.11
C THR A 543 -11.92 -22.08 -19.18
N LYS A 544 -11.23 -22.31 -20.32
CA LYS A 544 -9.82 -21.92 -20.50
C LYS A 544 -9.63 -20.41 -20.34
N LEU A 545 -10.51 -19.62 -20.93
CA LEU A 545 -10.46 -18.16 -20.82
C LEU A 545 -10.65 -17.70 -19.36
N SER A 546 -11.60 -18.29 -18.64
CA SER A 546 -11.85 -17.98 -17.22
C SER A 546 -10.65 -18.34 -16.33
N VAL A 547 -10.00 -19.49 -16.60
CA VAL A 547 -8.79 -19.89 -15.86
C VAL A 547 -7.62 -18.95 -16.13
N ILE A 548 -7.39 -18.57 -17.39
CA ILE A 548 -6.34 -17.60 -17.74
C ILE A 548 -6.61 -16.25 -17.06
N GLU A 549 -7.85 -15.80 -17.03
CA GLU A 549 -8.21 -14.54 -16.35
C GLU A 549 -8.05 -14.64 -14.82
N ALA A 550 -8.47 -15.75 -14.20
CA ALA A 550 -8.24 -16.00 -12.77
C ALA A 550 -6.74 -16.06 -12.42
N ALA A 551 -5.91 -16.61 -13.32
CA ALA A 551 -4.47 -16.68 -13.15
C ALA A 551 -3.77 -15.32 -13.20
N ARG A 552 -4.36 -14.30 -13.84
CA ARG A 552 -3.76 -12.95 -13.97
C ARG A 552 -3.49 -12.25 -12.65
N VAL A 553 -4.24 -12.56 -11.61
CA VAL A 553 -4.10 -11.96 -10.27
C VAL A 553 -3.27 -12.83 -9.33
N ARG A 554 -2.68 -13.90 -9.84
CA ARG A 554 -1.84 -14.85 -9.09
C ARG A 554 -0.36 -14.66 -9.37
N GLU A 555 0.46 -15.10 -8.43
CA GLU A 555 1.89 -15.27 -8.68
C GLU A 555 2.11 -16.47 -9.62
N PRO A 556 3.05 -16.34 -10.56
CA PRO A 556 3.31 -17.39 -11.54
C PRO A 556 3.97 -18.62 -10.89
N SER A 557 3.23 -19.71 -10.68
CA SER A 557 3.79 -21.00 -10.27
C SER A 557 4.21 -21.83 -11.48
N SER A 558 5.22 -22.68 -11.34
CA SER A 558 5.70 -23.56 -12.41
C SER A 558 4.58 -24.47 -12.94
N ARG A 559 3.70 -24.91 -12.07
CA ARG A 559 2.54 -25.75 -12.41
C ARG A 559 1.57 -25.02 -13.34
N LEU A 560 1.18 -23.82 -12.96
CA LEU A 560 0.22 -23.02 -13.73
C LEU A 560 0.81 -22.53 -15.05
N ILE A 561 2.08 -22.11 -15.05
CA ILE A 561 2.82 -21.77 -16.27
C ILE A 561 2.82 -22.93 -17.27
N SER A 562 3.19 -24.13 -16.80
CA SER A 562 3.24 -25.32 -17.67
C SER A 562 1.86 -25.67 -18.22
N ALA A 563 0.80 -25.52 -17.45
CA ALA A 563 -0.57 -25.75 -17.90
C ALA A 563 -1.02 -24.74 -18.96
N ILE A 564 -0.68 -23.45 -18.77
CA ILE A 564 -0.99 -22.40 -19.75
C ILE A 564 -0.20 -22.61 -21.06
N ALA A 565 1.08 -22.96 -20.96
CA ALA A 565 1.89 -23.27 -22.14
C ALA A 565 1.31 -24.42 -22.98
N ARG A 566 0.91 -25.53 -22.34
CA ARG A 566 0.24 -26.63 -23.02
C ARG A 566 -1.12 -26.25 -23.61
N SER A 567 -1.90 -25.45 -22.88
CA SER A 567 -3.21 -24.96 -23.34
C SER A 567 -3.08 -24.06 -24.57
N TYR A 568 -2.01 -23.28 -24.66
CA TYR A 568 -1.70 -22.47 -25.85
C TYR A 568 -1.64 -23.34 -27.12
N GLU A 569 -0.93 -24.49 -27.10
CA GLU A 569 -0.67 -25.29 -28.29
C GLU A 569 -1.97 -25.89 -28.93
N ALA A 570 -2.96 -26.21 -28.12
CA ALA A 570 -4.19 -26.89 -28.53
C ALA A 570 -5.45 -26.00 -28.57
N SER A 571 -5.32 -24.66 -28.58
CA SER A 571 -6.47 -23.78 -28.34
C SER A 571 -6.82 -22.87 -29.52
N SER A 572 -8.03 -22.30 -29.48
CA SER A 572 -8.47 -21.27 -30.43
C SER A 572 -7.58 -20.02 -30.34
N ALA A 573 -7.53 -19.23 -31.42
CA ALA A 573 -6.74 -18.00 -31.47
C ALA A 573 -7.01 -17.05 -30.30
N ASN A 574 -8.25 -16.98 -29.79
CA ASN A 574 -8.60 -16.16 -28.65
C ASN A 574 -7.93 -16.65 -27.35
N VAL A 575 -7.92 -17.96 -27.09
CA VAL A 575 -7.24 -18.55 -25.93
C VAL A 575 -5.73 -18.35 -26.04
N ARG A 576 -5.15 -18.59 -27.24
CA ARG A 576 -3.71 -18.38 -27.48
C ARG A 576 -3.29 -16.93 -27.21
N GLN A 577 -4.09 -15.97 -27.70
CA GLN A 577 -3.81 -14.55 -27.44
C GLN A 577 -3.82 -14.22 -25.93
N ARG A 578 -4.81 -14.69 -25.18
CA ARG A 578 -4.89 -14.47 -23.73
C ARG A 578 -3.76 -15.16 -22.96
N ALA A 579 -3.37 -16.36 -23.40
CA ALA A 579 -2.20 -17.06 -22.85
C ALA A 579 -0.91 -16.24 -23.06
N VAL A 580 -0.70 -15.69 -24.26
CA VAL A 580 0.45 -14.82 -24.57
C VAL A 580 0.43 -13.56 -23.73
N ASP A 581 -0.72 -12.90 -23.55
CA ASP A 581 -0.86 -11.71 -22.70
C ASP A 581 -0.47 -12.03 -21.24
N LEU A 582 -0.85 -13.20 -20.73
CA LEU A 582 -0.53 -13.62 -19.37
C LEU A 582 0.96 -13.98 -19.22
N LEU A 583 1.54 -14.74 -20.16
CA LEU A 583 2.96 -15.09 -20.17
C LEU A 583 3.83 -13.83 -20.26
N ALA A 584 3.44 -12.85 -21.07
CA ALA A 584 4.08 -11.55 -21.17
C ALA A 584 4.01 -10.76 -19.83
N GLN A 585 2.87 -10.80 -19.15
CA GLN A 585 2.71 -10.20 -17.83
C GLN A 585 3.63 -10.85 -16.77
N TRP A 586 3.87 -12.14 -16.89
CA TRP A 586 4.70 -12.89 -15.96
C TRP A 586 6.21 -12.86 -16.29
N LEU A 587 6.59 -12.48 -17.52
CA LEU A 587 7.97 -12.48 -17.99
C LEU A 587 8.98 -11.78 -17.05
N PRO A 588 8.67 -10.61 -16.44
CA PRO A 588 9.59 -9.97 -15.51
C PRO A 588 9.91 -10.79 -14.26
N ARG A 589 8.95 -11.64 -13.83
CA ARG A 589 9.09 -12.51 -12.64
C ARG A 589 9.56 -13.93 -12.98
N GLN A 590 9.38 -14.33 -14.23
CA GLN A 590 9.72 -15.66 -14.75
C GLN A 590 10.42 -15.53 -16.10
N PRO A 591 11.71 -15.12 -16.12
CA PRO A 591 12.47 -14.89 -17.36
C PRO A 591 12.55 -16.11 -18.27
N SER A 592 12.41 -17.34 -17.72
CA SER A 592 12.38 -18.60 -18.49
C SER A 592 11.25 -18.65 -19.54
N GLN A 593 10.19 -17.84 -19.37
CA GLN A 593 9.09 -17.76 -20.35
C GLN A 593 9.50 -17.05 -21.65
N ARG A 594 10.65 -16.36 -21.67
CA ARG A 594 11.18 -15.72 -22.87
C ARG A 594 11.31 -16.70 -24.05
N VAL A 595 11.83 -17.89 -23.79
CA VAL A 595 12.01 -18.93 -24.82
C VAL A 595 10.68 -19.31 -25.48
N LEU A 596 9.63 -19.46 -24.70
CA LEU A 596 8.30 -19.77 -25.22
C LEU A 596 7.73 -18.59 -26.02
N LEU A 597 7.84 -17.37 -25.54
CA LEU A 597 7.39 -16.18 -26.24
C LEU A 597 8.16 -15.96 -27.55
N GLU A 598 9.46 -16.24 -27.59
CA GLU A 598 10.27 -16.22 -28.82
C GLU A 598 9.78 -17.27 -29.83
N LYS A 599 9.51 -18.51 -29.39
CA LYS A 599 8.90 -19.54 -30.25
C LYS A 599 7.57 -19.04 -30.81
N ILE A 600 6.67 -18.53 -29.98
CA ILE A 600 5.36 -18.01 -30.39
C ILE A 600 5.48 -16.87 -31.39
N SER A 601 6.41 -15.93 -31.17
CA SER A 601 6.62 -14.78 -32.05
C SER A 601 7.03 -15.16 -33.49
N ARG A 602 7.55 -16.38 -33.69
CA ARG A 602 7.98 -16.89 -34.99
C ARG A 602 6.96 -17.82 -35.64
N SER A 603 6.20 -18.59 -34.84
CA SER A 603 5.47 -19.76 -35.33
C SER A 603 3.97 -19.76 -35.14
N ASP A 604 3.36 -18.79 -34.39
CA ASP A 604 1.89 -18.76 -34.26
C ASP A 604 1.25 -18.49 -35.62
N PRO A 605 0.17 -19.21 -36.01
CA PRO A 605 -0.54 -18.97 -37.27
C PRO A 605 -1.07 -17.54 -37.41
N GLU A 606 -1.49 -16.92 -36.32
CA GLU A 606 -2.08 -15.57 -36.31
C GLU A 606 -0.98 -14.49 -36.19
N GLU A 607 -0.91 -13.59 -37.17
CA GLU A 607 0.06 -12.48 -37.19
C GLU A 607 -0.04 -11.58 -35.95
N ARG A 608 -1.27 -11.26 -35.52
CA ARG A 608 -1.50 -10.43 -34.32
C ARG A 608 -0.93 -11.06 -33.04
N ILE A 609 -0.93 -12.39 -32.94
CA ILE A 609 -0.38 -13.12 -31.78
C ILE A 609 1.15 -13.11 -31.86
N ARG A 610 1.72 -13.32 -33.05
CA ARG A 610 3.18 -13.19 -33.27
C ARG A 610 3.66 -11.78 -32.90
N ALA A 611 2.96 -10.74 -33.40
CA ALA A 611 3.30 -9.35 -33.09
C ALA A 611 3.21 -9.06 -31.57
N ARG A 612 2.19 -9.58 -30.91
CA ARG A 612 2.01 -9.42 -29.45
C ARG A 612 3.13 -10.10 -28.66
N ALA A 613 3.50 -11.32 -29.03
CA ALA A 613 4.61 -12.05 -28.40
C ALA A 613 5.95 -11.33 -28.61
N LYS A 614 6.19 -10.82 -29.84
CA LYS A 614 7.40 -10.03 -30.17
C LYS A 614 7.47 -8.74 -29.37
N GLY A 615 6.36 -8.03 -29.21
CA GLY A 615 6.30 -6.78 -28.46
C GLY A 615 6.44 -6.96 -26.92
N ALA A 616 6.44 -8.20 -26.43
CA ALA A 616 6.64 -8.52 -25.00
C ALA A 616 8.11 -8.89 -24.67
N LEU A 617 8.94 -9.17 -25.69
CA LEU A 617 10.35 -9.60 -25.56
C LEU A 617 11.31 -8.41 -25.47
#